data_bdf4a28496eefd2122204796b28eb502
#
_entry.id   bdf4a28496eefd2122204796b28eb502
#
_cell.length_a   1.000
_cell.length_b   1.000
_cell.length_c   1.000
_cell.angle_alpha   90.00
_cell.angle_beta   90.00
_cell.angle_gamma   90.00
#
_symmetry.space_group_name_H-M   'P 1'
#
loop_
_entity.id
_entity.type
_entity.pdbx_description
1 polymer ?
#
loop_
_entity_poly.entity_id
_entity_poly.type
_entity_poly.pdbx_seq_one_letter_code
_entity_poly.pdbx_strand_id
1 'polypeptide(L)'
;MKKLAQLVLATGLLTTACAASAQGLTAAQARAAIAPWYSLFNQPVEGDMKTLQEQVLTADYESCWGYLPGECWGRDASIKVVGGFAKSIPDMKFEIKEVLVAGDRVIVRGEVTGTPAGDLFGVPHTGKSFRIMAIDIQTIRDGKIARTYHLENWLSALGQLRAK
;
A
#
# COMPACT_ATOMS: atom_id res chain seq x y z
N MET A 1 52.21 -35.62 54.46
CA MET A 1 50.97 -35.81 53.67
C MET A 1 50.49 -34.43 53.18
N LYS A 2 50.81 -34.09 51.93
CA LYS A 2 50.49 -32.80 51.36
C LYS A 2 49.16 -32.92 50.49
N LYS A 3 48.10 -32.21 50.88
CA LYS A 3 46.88 -32.17 50.14
C LYS A 3 47.02 -31.13 49.04
N LEU A 4 46.96 -31.53 47.77
CA LEU A 4 46.82 -30.63 46.60
C LEU A 4 45.34 -30.16 46.52
N ALA A 5 45.15 -28.88 46.55
CA ALA A 5 43.87 -28.27 46.23
C ALA A 5 43.81 -28.00 44.70
N GLN A 6 42.86 -28.62 44.01
CA GLN A 6 42.60 -28.35 42.62
C GLN A 6 41.69 -27.13 42.52
N LEU A 7 42.16 -26.07 41.80
CA LEU A 7 41.44 -24.89 41.46
C LEU A 7 40.71 -25.13 40.12
N VAL A 8 39.38 -25.22 40.16
CA VAL A 8 38.55 -25.32 38.94
C VAL A 8 38.27 -23.91 38.46
N LEU A 9 38.88 -23.52 37.34
CA LEU A 9 38.55 -22.31 36.63
C LEU A 9 37.25 -22.55 35.79
N ALA A 10 36.15 -21.96 36.23
CA ALA A 10 34.92 -21.93 35.44
C ALA A 10 35.00 -20.76 34.43
N THR A 11 35.28 -21.07 33.17
CA THR A 11 35.19 -20.14 32.05
C THR A 11 33.71 -19.95 31.68
N GLY A 12 33.11 -18.87 32.15
CA GLY A 12 31.78 -18.46 31.75
C GLY A 12 31.81 -17.89 30.28
N LEU A 13 31.23 -18.63 29.33
CA LEU A 13 30.93 -18.08 28.02
C LEU A 13 29.77 -17.04 28.16
N LEU A 14 30.10 -15.76 28.07
CA LEU A 14 29.08 -14.74 27.84
C LEU A 14 28.63 -14.86 26.37
N THR A 15 27.47 -15.45 26.13
CA THR A 15 26.77 -15.35 24.87
C THR A 15 26.12 -13.97 24.82
N THR A 16 26.76 -13.02 24.13
CA THR A 16 26.12 -11.78 23.70
C THR A 16 25.06 -12.14 22.67
N ALA A 17 23.78 -12.22 23.09
CA ALA A 17 22.67 -12.23 22.20
C ALA A 17 22.61 -10.84 21.48
N CYS A 18 23.12 -10.76 20.26
CA CYS A 18 22.84 -9.64 19.36
C CYS A 18 21.31 -9.61 19.15
N ALA A 19 20.62 -8.71 19.85
CA ALA A 19 19.28 -8.34 19.47
C ALA A 19 19.36 -7.73 18.06
N ALA A 20 19.00 -8.51 17.04
CA ALA A 20 18.76 -7.98 15.71
C ALA A 20 17.61 -6.98 15.85
N SER A 21 17.93 -5.68 15.92
CA SER A 21 16.93 -4.64 15.75
C SER A 21 16.34 -4.88 14.38
N ALA A 22 15.01 -5.09 14.30
CA ALA A 22 14.30 -5.17 13.05
C ALA A 22 14.58 -3.86 12.28
N GLN A 23 15.51 -3.93 11.35
CA GLN A 23 15.89 -2.79 10.53
C GLN A 23 14.68 -2.45 9.66
N GLY A 24 14.11 -1.26 9.83
CA GLY A 24 12.99 -0.81 9.01
C GLY A 24 13.34 -0.84 7.51
N LEU A 25 12.34 -0.73 6.67
CA LEU A 25 12.52 -0.70 5.22
C LEU A 25 13.44 0.44 4.81
N THR A 26 14.37 0.17 3.90
CA THR A 26 15.07 1.23 3.18
C THR A 26 14.13 1.90 2.18
N ALA A 27 14.43 3.12 1.77
CA ALA A 27 13.65 3.82 0.75
C ALA A 27 13.56 3.04 -0.58
N ALA A 28 14.62 2.31 -0.95
CA ALA A 28 14.63 1.47 -2.15
C ALA A 28 13.68 0.27 -2.02
N GLN A 29 13.72 -0.44 -0.87
CA GLN A 29 12.81 -1.55 -0.59
C GLN A 29 11.35 -1.11 -0.55
N ALA A 30 11.07 0.03 0.10
CA ALA A 30 9.74 0.61 0.14
C ALA A 30 9.21 0.90 -1.27
N ARG A 31 9.98 1.60 -2.09
CA ARG A 31 9.61 1.90 -3.49
C ARG A 31 9.39 0.64 -4.33
N ALA A 32 10.26 -0.36 -4.20
CA ALA A 32 10.13 -1.62 -4.92
C ALA A 32 8.84 -2.38 -4.54
N ALA A 33 8.45 -2.35 -3.26
CA ALA A 33 7.24 -3.01 -2.77
C ALA A 33 5.95 -2.33 -3.26
N ILE A 34 5.93 -0.98 -3.36
CA ILE A 34 4.70 -0.24 -3.68
C ILE A 34 4.55 0.10 -5.17
N ALA A 35 5.63 0.24 -5.93
CA ALA A 35 5.55 0.69 -7.32
C ALA A 35 4.65 -0.20 -8.21
N PRO A 36 4.70 -1.54 -8.10
CA PRO A 36 3.81 -2.40 -8.89
C PRO A 36 2.32 -2.18 -8.55
N TRP A 37 1.99 -1.87 -7.28
CA TRP A 37 0.62 -1.55 -6.88
C TRP A 37 0.12 -0.28 -7.58
N TYR A 38 0.88 0.80 -7.52
CA TYR A 38 0.47 2.08 -8.15
C TYR A 38 0.44 2.01 -9.67
N SER A 39 1.23 1.13 -10.29
CA SER A 39 1.16 0.91 -11.73
C SER A 39 -0.19 0.36 -12.20
N LEU A 40 -0.93 -0.36 -11.33
CA LEU A 40 -2.26 -0.91 -11.64
C LEU A 40 -3.33 0.15 -11.83
N PHE A 41 -3.10 1.38 -11.35
CA PHE A 41 -3.98 2.52 -11.57
C PHE A 41 -3.64 3.33 -12.83
N ASN A 42 -2.53 3.01 -13.51
CA ASN A 42 -2.10 3.72 -14.71
C ASN A 42 -2.66 3.04 -15.97
N GLN A 43 -3.93 3.30 -16.25
CA GLN A 43 -4.65 2.68 -17.35
C GLN A 43 -4.15 3.12 -18.74
N PRO A 44 -4.20 2.24 -19.75
CA PRO A 44 -4.56 0.82 -19.66
C PRO A 44 -3.44 0.00 -19.01
N VAL A 45 -3.81 -1.06 -18.28
CA VAL A 45 -2.86 -2.03 -17.69
C VAL A 45 -2.84 -3.28 -18.55
N GLU A 46 -1.67 -3.74 -18.93
CA GLU A 46 -1.49 -5.00 -19.64
C GLU A 46 -1.46 -6.19 -18.64
N GLY A 47 -2.15 -7.27 -18.99
CA GLY A 47 -2.18 -8.50 -18.21
C GLY A 47 -3.46 -8.68 -17.38
N ASP A 48 -3.49 -9.81 -16.65
CA ASP A 48 -4.62 -10.15 -15.79
C ASP A 48 -4.51 -9.39 -14.45
N MET A 49 -5.43 -8.48 -14.23
CA MET A 49 -5.48 -7.61 -13.05
C MET A 49 -5.48 -8.41 -11.73
N LYS A 50 -6.15 -9.56 -11.68
CA LYS A 50 -6.17 -10.42 -10.49
C LYS A 50 -4.76 -10.95 -10.20
N THR A 51 -4.11 -11.53 -11.19
CA THR A 51 -2.74 -12.06 -11.07
C THR A 51 -1.76 -10.97 -10.64
N LEU A 52 -1.82 -9.80 -11.26
CA LEU A 52 -0.95 -8.67 -10.91
C LEU A 52 -1.15 -8.22 -9.45
N GLN A 53 -2.40 -8.12 -8.98
CA GLN A 53 -2.66 -7.74 -7.60
C GLN A 53 -2.22 -8.83 -6.61
N GLU A 54 -2.38 -10.11 -6.92
CA GLU A 54 -1.91 -11.21 -6.07
C GLU A 54 -0.38 -11.28 -5.94
N GLN A 55 0.35 -10.73 -6.90
CA GLN A 55 1.81 -10.62 -6.82
C GLN A 55 2.24 -9.56 -5.79
N VAL A 56 1.50 -8.48 -5.65
CA VAL A 56 1.86 -7.33 -4.82
C VAL A 56 1.17 -7.29 -3.46
N LEU A 57 0.05 -7.98 -3.30
CA LEU A 57 -0.73 -8.05 -2.06
C LEU A 57 -0.52 -9.38 -1.34
N THR A 58 -0.49 -9.36 0.00
CA THR A 58 -0.52 -10.61 0.78
C THR A 58 -1.89 -11.29 0.69
N ALA A 59 -1.96 -12.60 1.01
CA ALA A 59 -3.23 -13.33 0.97
C ALA A 59 -4.27 -12.79 1.97
N ASP A 60 -3.81 -12.27 3.11
CA ASP A 60 -4.60 -11.68 4.18
C ASP A 60 -4.64 -10.14 4.11
N TYR A 61 -4.42 -9.58 2.92
CA TYR A 61 -4.46 -8.14 2.69
C TYR A 61 -5.79 -7.52 3.08
N GLU A 62 -5.71 -6.32 3.68
CA GLU A 62 -6.86 -5.47 3.98
C GLU A 62 -6.63 -4.04 3.50
N SER A 63 -7.66 -3.46 2.85
CA SER A 63 -7.76 -2.05 2.50
C SER A 63 -8.85 -1.39 3.31
N CYS A 64 -8.52 -0.36 4.07
CA CYS A 64 -9.45 0.35 4.94
C CYS A 64 -9.50 1.85 4.59
N TRP A 65 -10.72 2.40 4.54
CA TRP A 65 -10.96 3.84 4.31
C TRP A 65 -11.73 4.50 5.43
N GLY A 66 -12.05 3.77 6.52
CA GLY A 66 -12.74 4.26 7.70
C GLY A 66 -12.61 3.32 8.87
N TYR A 67 -13.44 3.55 9.90
CA TYR A 67 -13.42 2.81 11.17
C TYR A 67 -14.71 2.03 11.44
N LEU A 68 -15.73 2.16 10.58
CA LEU A 68 -16.99 1.47 10.76
C LEU A 68 -16.95 0.05 10.19
N PRO A 69 -17.79 -0.87 10.68
CA PRO A 69 -17.95 -2.19 10.08
C PRO A 69 -18.26 -2.08 8.59
N GLY A 70 -17.53 -2.82 7.75
CA GLY A 70 -17.66 -2.78 6.30
C GLY A 70 -16.78 -1.76 5.58
N GLU A 71 -16.04 -0.93 6.32
CA GLU A 71 -15.10 0.05 5.75
C GLU A 71 -13.69 -0.52 5.57
N CYS A 72 -13.55 -1.84 5.56
CA CYS A 72 -12.35 -2.55 5.15
C CYS A 72 -12.70 -3.65 4.16
N TRP A 73 -11.88 -3.81 3.14
CA TRP A 73 -11.99 -4.86 2.15
C TRP A 73 -10.81 -5.80 2.22
N GLY A 74 -11.05 -7.10 2.15
CA GLY A 74 -10.01 -8.09 1.90
C GLY A 74 -9.51 -8.05 0.44
N ARG A 75 -8.47 -8.82 0.15
CA ARG A 75 -7.81 -8.84 -1.15
C ARG A 75 -8.75 -9.03 -2.33
N ASP A 76 -9.65 -10.01 -2.27
CA ASP A 76 -10.55 -10.33 -3.40
C ASP A 76 -11.57 -9.22 -3.69
N ALA A 77 -12.03 -8.51 -2.66
CA ALA A 77 -12.90 -7.36 -2.84
C ALA A 77 -12.11 -6.18 -3.45
N SER A 78 -10.88 -5.95 -2.99
CA SER A 78 -9.99 -4.91 -3.55
C SER A 78 -9.69 -5.15 -5.03
N ILE A 79 -9.47 -6.41 -5.45
CA ILE A 79 -9.27 -6.79 -6.85
C ILE A 79 -10.48 -6.36 -7.70
N LYS A 80 -11.70 -6.62 -7.22
CA LYS A 80 -12.94 -6.25 -7.93
C LYS A 80 -13.10 -4.74 -8.03
N VAL A 81 -12.79 -4.02 -6.94
CA VAL A 81 -12.91 -2.56 -6.89
C VAL A 81 -11.93 -1.89 -7.84
N VAL A 82 -10.65 -2.25 -7.80
CA VAL A 82 -9.63 -1.70 -8.71
C VAL A 82 -9.96 -2.01 -10.17
N GLY A 83 -10.41 -3.26 -10.46
CA GLY A 83 -10.87 -3.62 -11.80
C GLY A 83 -12.13 -2.86 -12.24
N GLY A 84 -13.01 -2.46 -11.29
CA GLY A 84 -14.17 -1.60 -11.54
C GLY A 84 -13.76 -0.18 -11.93
N PHE A 85 -12.81 0.41 -11.19
CA PHE A 85 -12.25 1.73 -11.51
C PHE A 85 -11.58 1.76 -12.88
N ALA A 86 -10.82 0.73 -13.25
CA ALA A 86 -10.21 0.61 -14.57
C ALA A 86 -11.24 0.70 -15.74
N LYS A 87 -12.44 0.17 -15.52
CA LYS A 87 -13.54 0.26 -16.49
C LYS A 87 -14.25 1.62 -16.47
N SER A 88 -14.47 2.15 -15.26
CA SER A 88 -15.21 3.41 -15.08
C SER A 88 -14.38 4.64 -15.44
N ILE A 89 -13.06 4.57 -15.33
CA ILE A 89 -12.12 5.67 -15.58
C ILE A 89 -10.96 5.12 -16.42
N PRO A 90 -11.16 4.92 -17.74
CA PRO A 90 -10.22 4.19 -18.60
C PRO A 90 -8.90 4.90 -18.87
N ASP A 91 -8.79 6.17 -18.53
CA ASP A 91 -7.58 6.98 -18.63
C ASP A 91 -6.97 7.32 -17.25
N MET A 92 -7.39 6.61 -16.19
CA MET A 92 -6.93 6.88 -14.83
C MET A 92 -5.40 6.81 -14.74
N LYS A 93 -4.81 7.75 -14.01
CA LYS A 93 -3.39 7.80 -13.67
C LYS A 93 -3.22 8.06 -12.19
N PHE A 94 -2.27 7.36 -11.59
CA PHE A 94 -1.78 7.63 -10.24
C PHE A 94 -0.31 8.04 -10.32
N GLU A 95 0.00 9.25 -9.92
CA GLU A 95 1.37 9.74 -9.83
C GLU A 95 1.80 9.85 -8.36
N ILE A 96 2.85 9.13 -7.99
CA ILE A 96 3.45 9.22 -6.66
C ILE A 96 4.20 10.56 -6.56
N LYS A 97 3.73 11.47 -5.68
CA LYS A 97 4.38 12.77 -5.42
C LYS A 97 5.38 12.70 -4.27
N GLU A 98 5.14 11.83 -3.29
CA GLU A 98 5.99 11.73 -2.10
C GLU A 98 5.89 10.34 -1.48
N VAL A 99 7.01 9.85 -0.98
CA VAL A 99 7.09 8.59 -0.23
C VAL A 99 7.89 8.83 1.05
N LEU A 100 7.28 8.52 2.20
CA LEU A 100 7.93 8.52 3.50
C LEU A 100 7.96 7.09 4.05
N VAL A 101 9.01 6.73 4.76
CA VAL A 101 9.20 5.39 5.34
C VAL A 101 9.34 5.50 6.85
N ALA A 102 8.57 4.70 7.58
CA ALA A 102 8.60 4.62 9.04
C ALA A 102 8.50 3.14 9.47
N GLY A 103 9.64 2.52 9.70
CA GLY A 103 9.70 1.09 10.03
C GLY A 103 9.25 0.22 8.85
N ASP A 104 8.16 -0.53 9.06
CA ASP A 104 7.46 -1.34 8.04
C ASP A 104 6.34 -0.56 7.30
N ARG A 105 6.17 0.73 7.64
CA ARG A 105 5.13 1.58 7.05
C ARG A 105 5.69 2.44 5.93
N VAL A 106 4.93 2.51 4.85
CA VAL A 106 5.20 3.38 3.71
C VAL A 106 4.01 4.32 3.54
N ILE A 107 4.26 5.60 3.72
CA ILE A 107 3.26 6.65 3.51
C ILE A 107 3.47 7.21 2.11
N VAL A 108 2.42 7.23 1.32
CA VAL A 108 2.43 7.73 -0.06
C VAL A 108 1.44 8.88 -0.18
N ARG A 109 1.90 10.01 -0.65
CA ARG A 109 1.04 11.08 -1.15
C ARG A 109 1.08 11.05 -2.67
N GLY A 110 -0.09 10.90 -3.27
CA GLY A 110 -0.26 10.78 -4.71
C GLY A 110 -1.22 11.79 -5.30
N GLU A 111 -1.19 11.89 -6.61
CA GLU A 111 -2.16 12.58 -7.43
C GLU A 111 -2.88 11.56 -8.29
N VAL A 112 -4.21 11.58 -8.26
CA VAL A 112 -5.06 10.76 -9.13
C VAL A 112 -5.75 11.68 -10.12
N THR A 113 -5.67 11.32 -11.40
CA THR A 113 -6.37 11.99 -12.50
C THR A 113 -7.16 11.00 -13.31
N GLY A 114 -8.23 11.45 -13.96
CA GLY A 114 -8.99 10.61 -14.89
C GLY A 114 -10.25 11.27 -15.37
N THR A 115 -10.82 10.69 -16.42
CA THR A 115 -12.07 11.11 -17.06
C THR A 115 -13.06 9.95 -16.97
N PRO A 116 -14.14 10.05 -16.17
CA PRO A 116 -15.14 8.99 -16.13
C PRO A 116 -15.77 8.72 -17.50
N ALA A 117 -15.91 7.44 -17.86
CA ALA A 117 -16.57 7.02 -19.11
C ALA A 117 -18.11 7.01 -19.02
N GLY A 118 -18.65 7.22 -17.82
CA GLY A 118 -20.08 7.24 -17.53
C GLY A 118 -20.35 7.99 -16.23
N ASP A 119 -21.52 7.78 -15.65
CA ASP A 119 -21.89 8.35 -14.36
C ASP A 119 -20.95 7.85 -13.27
N LEU A 120 -20.47 8.73 -12.38
CA LEU A 120 -19.56 8.41 -11.30
C LEU A 120 -20.11 8.91 -9.96
N PHE A 121 -20.34 8.01 -9.01
CA PHE A 121 -20.86 8.31 -7.66
C PHE A 121 -22.07 9.25 -7.66
N GLY A 122 -23.02 9.02 -8.57
CA GLY A 122 -24.25 9.82 -8.71
C GLY A 122 -24.06 11.18 -9.41
N VAL A 123 -22.90 11.45 -9.98
CA VAL A 123 -22.68 12.59 -10.88
C VAL A 123 -22.83 12.11 -12.31
N PRO A 124 -23.75 12.71 -13.08
CA PRO A 124 -23.93 12.39 -14.50
C PRO A 124 -22.65 12.61 -15.30
N HIS A 125 -22.47 11.79 -16.34
CA HIS A 125 -21.33 11.92 -17.24
C HIS A 125 -21.28 13.29 -17.93
N THR A 126 -20.17 13.99 -17.81
CA THR A 126 -19.98 15.33 -18.38
C THR A 126 -18.81 15.40 -19.37
N GLY A 127 -18.05 14.33 -19.52
CA GLY A 127 -16.80 14.32 -20.29
C GLY A 127 -15.64 15.08 -19.64
N LYS A 128 -15.83 15.60 -18.42
CA LYS A 128 -14.79 16.31 -17.67
C LYS A 128 -13.87 15.37 -16.94
N SER A 129 -12.62 15.81 -16.79
CA SER A 129 -11.61 15.13 -15.98
C SER A 129 -11.56 15.69 -14.57
N PHE A 130 -11.04 14.92 -13.65
CA PHE A 130 -10.71 15.35 -12.29
C PHE A 130 -9.22 15.20 -12.00
N ARG A 131 -8.76 15.94 -10.98
CA ARG A 131 -7.44 15.84 -10.37
C ARG A 131 -7.57 15.96 -8.87
N ILE A 132 -7.18 14.92 -8.13
CA ILE A 132 -7.33 14.87 -6.68
C ILE A 132 -6.08 14.35 -6.01
N MET A 133 -5.97 14.64 -4.71
CA MET A 133 -4.95 14.06 -3.83
C MET A 133 -5.45 12.73 -3.27
N ALA A 134 -4.52 11.76 -3.18
CA ALA A 134 -4.67 10.55 -2.42
C ALA A 134 -3.55 10.46 -1.36
N ILE A 135 -3.87 9.85 -0.22
CA ILE A 135 -2.91 9.52 0.83
C ILE A 135 -3.13 8.08 1.26
N ASP A 136 -2.08 7.29 1.14
CA ASP A 136 -2.05 5.90 1.58
C ASP A 136 -1.02 5.71 2.69
N ILE A 137 -1.37 4.90 3.69
CA ILE A 137 -0.44 4.35 4.67
C ILE A 137 -0.44 2.84 4.47
N GLN A 138 0.66 2.32 3.94
CA GLN A 138 0.80 0.90 3.63
C GLN A 138 1.69 0.20 4.65
N THR A 139 1.31 -1.01 5.06
CA THR A 139 2.16 -1.92 5.83
C THR A 139 2.79 -2.91 4.87
N ILE A 140 4.11 -2.99 4.88
CA ILE A 140 4.86 -3.94 4.05
C ILE A 140 5.27 -5.14 4.90
N ARG A 141 4.98 -6.33 4.39
CA ARG A 141 5.39 -7.62 4.97
C ARG A 141 5.89 -8.53 3.86
N ASP A 142 7.09 -9.06 4.00
CA ASP A 142 7.72 -9.96 3.01
C ASP A 142 7.73 -9.41 1.58
N GLY A 143 8.00 -8.10 1.45
CA GLY A 143 8.05 -7.40 0.17
C GLY A 143 6.70 -7.15 -0.49
N LYS A 144 5.58 -7.46 0.18
CA LYS A 144 4.20 -7.24 -0.28
C LYS A 144 3.45 -6.28 0.63
N ILE A 145 2.40 -5.68 0.11
CA ILE A 145 1.48 -4.85 0.87
C ILE A 145 0.52 -5.77 1.64
N ALA A 146 0.55 -5.68 2.98
CA ALA A 146 -0.32 -6.45 3.86
C ALA A 146 -1.55 -5.65 4.31
N ARG A 147 -1.43 -4.33 4.38
CA ARG A 147 -2.55 -3.44 4.73
C ARG A 147 -2.37 -2.09 4.10
N THR A 148 -3.47 -1.49 3.70
CA THR A 148 -3.54 -0.09 3.26
C THR A 148 -4.61 0.64 4.05
N TYR A 149 -4.28 1.78 4.63
CA TYR A 149 -5.26 2.82 4.97
C TYR A 149 -5.19 3.86 3.88
N HIS A 150 -6.32 4.14 3.23
CA HIS A 150 -6.30 5.04 2.09
C HIS A 150 -7.46 6.04 2.13
N LEU A 151 -7.15 7.27 1.73
CA LEU A 151 -8.14 8.31 1.52
C LEU A 151 -7.84 9.05 0.22
N GLU A 152 -8.89 9.25 -0.55
CA GLU A 152 -8.89 10.00 -1.79
C GLU A 152 -9.91 11.12 -1.69
N ASN A 153 -9.57 12.29 -2.21
CA ASN A 153 -10.45 13.46 -2.14
C ASN A 153 -11.55 13.41 -3.20
N TRP A 154 -12.39 12.37 -3.13
CA TRP A 154 -13.52 12.18 -4.05
C TRP A 154 -14.52 13.32 -4.00
N LEU A 155 -14.68 14.00 -2.85
CA LEU A 155 -15.55 15.19 -2.78
C LEU A 155 -15.07 16.27 -3.74
N SER A 156 -13.77 16.52 -3.82
CA SER A 156 -13.19 17.44 -4.79
C SER A 156 -13.38 16.95 -6.24
N ALA A 157 -13.18 15.65 -6.51
CA ALA A 157 -13.43 15.10 -7.84
C ALA A 157 -14.87 15.35 -8.31
N LEU A 158 -15.85 15.03 -7.47
CA LEU A 158 -17.26 15.22 -7.79
C LEU A 158 -17.61 16.70 -7.99
N GLY A 159 -16.99 17.61 -7.23
CA GLY A 159 -17.10 19.05 -7.44
C GLY A 159 -16.57 19.48 -8.81
N GLN A 160 -15.40 18.99 -9.21
CA GLN A 160 -14.81 19.29 -10.52
C GLN A 160 -15.67 18.77 -11.69
N LEU A 161 -16.21 17.56 -11.55
CA LEU A 161 -17.08 16.95 -12.58
C LEU A 161 -18.42 17.67 -12.73
N ARG A 162 -18.95 18.30 -11.66
CA ARG A 162 -20.21 19.08 -11.67
C ARG A 162 -20.01 20.54 -12.09
N ALA A 163 -18.80 21.08 -12.01
CA ALA A 163 -18.56 22.49 -12.31
C ALA A 163 -19.11 22.85 -13.72
N LYS A 164 -19.66 24.07 -13.89
CA LYS A 164 -20.15 24.53 -15.18
C LYS A 164 -19.02 24.93 -16.13
#